data_6ec2503d4bc03d9632461d5f19742744
#
_entry.id   6ec2503d4bc03d9632461d5f19742744
#
_cell.length_a   1.000
_cell.length_b   1.000
_cell.length_c   1.000
_cell.angle_alpha   90.00
_cell.angle_beta   90.00
_cell.angle_gamma   90.00
#
_symmetry.space_group_name_H-M   'P 1'
#
loop_
_entity.id
_entity.type
_entity.pdbx_description
1 polymer ?
#
loop_
_entity_poly.entity_id
_entity_poly.type
_entity_poly.pdbx_seq_one_letter_code
_entity_poly.pdbx_strand_id
1 'polypeptide(L)'
;MSATLFNEFRTRLAVKNADNISTSYKQITKCLNGHYWDSDSDILHCRQVGSYGRHTAIDGVSDLDMLFELPWSVYERFNAYESNGQSSLLGEIKKKLKDRYPTTDITADGQVVVIKYAKYRVELVPVFTNANGTYIYPNTNSGGSWQSCDPISEIRAVNKLNDEKNKCLKRLCKMTRAWKNEHGVSMSGYLIDTLCYNFLNSTNDHDKATYSTYKTLVKDFFSYLVSLSTTQESWKAPGSGETVQKSGNFHPKAKRALLRCTEALDLTDEKKAAKKWKSV
;
A
#
# COMPACT_ATOMS: atom_id res chain seq x y z
N MET A 1 0.38 15.07 27.29
CA MET A 1 1.59 14.29 26.85
C MET A 1 1.28 13.22 25.79
N SER A 2 0.23 12.38 25.91
CA SER A 2 -0.08 11.36 24.90
C SER A 2 -0.42 11.92 23.50
N ALA A 3 -1.20 13.00 23.40
CA ALA A 3 -1.53 13.65 22.13
C ALA A 3 -0.28 14.16 21.41
N THR A 4 0.66 14.77 22.13
CA THR A 4 1.94 15.23 21.60
C THR A 4 2.75 14.06 21.05
N LEU A 5 2.85 12.96 21.81
CA LEU A 5 3.59 11.75 21.43
C LEU A 5 3.08 11.16 20.09
N PHE A 6 1.77 10.96 19.96
CA PHE A 6 1.18 10.42 18.73
C PHE A 6 1.26 11.39 17.55
N ASN A 7 1.17 12.69 17.78
CA ASN A 7 1.35 13.68 16.72
C ASN A 7 2.79 13.72 16.22
N GLU A 8 3.78 13.73 17.12
CA GLU A 8 5.19 13.64 16.77
C GLU A 8 5.52 12.34 16.03
N PHE A 9 4.95 11.21 16.49
CA PHE A 9 5.13 9.92 15.83
C PHE A 9 4.62 9.98 14.39
N ARG A 10 3.40 10.50 14.18
CA ARG A 10 2.84 10.71 12.83
C ARG A 10 3.77 11.52 11.93
N THR A 11 4.34 12.61 12.45
CA THR A 11 5.23 13.49 11.68
C THR A 11 6.48 12.74 11.22
N ARG A 12 7.04 11.87 12.07
CA ARG A 12 8.20 11.04 11.70
C ARG A 12 7.89 9.97 10.65
N LEU A 13 6.65 9.55 10.52
CA LEU A 13 6.22 8.56 9.53
C LEU A 13 5.99 9.18 8.14
N ALA A 14 6.00 10.49 8.00
CA ALA A 14 5.81 11.15 6.71
C ALA A 14 6.93 10.82 5.73
N VAL A 15 6.57 10.48 4.49
CA VAL A 15 7.52 10.19 3.42
C VAL A 15 8.39 11.41 3.14
N LYS A 16 9.70 11.31 3.35
CA LYS A 16 10.65 12.42 3.20
C LYS A 16 11.05 12.72 1.76
N ASN A 17 10.98 11.73 0.89
CA ASN A 17 11.36 11.87 -0.53
C ASN A 17 10.15 12.11 -1.45
N ALA A 18 9.05 12.66 -0.94
CA ALA A 18 7.79 12.82 -1.68
C ALA A 18 7.96 13.58 -3.00
N ASP A 19 8.77 14.65 -3.01
CA ASP A 19 9.01 15.45 -4.22
C ASP A 19 9.81 14.68 -5.28
N ASN A 20 10.84 13.92 -4.86
CA ASN A 20 11.61 13.08 -5.78
C ASN A 20 10.75 11.95 -6.36
N ILE A 21 9.91 11.32 -5.52
CA ILE A 21 8.96 10.28 -5.92
C ILE A 21 7.95 10.85 -6.92
N SER A 22 7.40 12.04 -6.65
CA SER A 22 6.48 12.74 -7.54
C SER A 22 7.14 13.07 -8.88
N THR A 23 8.38 13.55 -8.85
CA THR A 23 9.17 13.85 -10.07
C THR A 23 9.39 12.58 -10.90
N SER A 24 9.83 11.48 -10.27
CA SER A 24 10.03 10.20 -10.98
C SER A 24 8.73 9.64 -11.56
N TYR A 25 7.64 9.71 -10.80
CA TYR A 25 6.31 9.31 -11.26
C TYR A 25 5.92 10.07 -12.54
N LYS A 26 6.04 11.38 -12.55
CA LYS A 26 5.74 12.23 -13.70
C LYS A 26 6.65 11.96 -14.90
N GLN A 27 7.95 11.77 -14.66
CA GLN A 27 8.90 11.48 -15.73
C GLN A 27 8.64 10.12 -16.38
N ILE A 28 8.34 9.08 -15.59
CA ILE A 28 7.93 7.75 -16.09
C ILE A 28 6.65 7.88 -16.91
N THR A 29 5.65 8.59 -16.39
CA THR A 29 4.37 8.83 -17.06
C THR A 29 4.57 9.52 -18.41
N LYS A 30 5.35 10.62 -18.45
CA LYS A 30 5.62 11.34 -19.69
C LYS A 30 6.34 10.46 -20.72
N CYS A 31 7.32 9.66 -20.29
CA CYS A 31 8.04 8.74 -21.18
C CYS A 31 7.10 7.73 -21.83
N LEU A 32 6.22 7.13 -21.08
CA LEU A 32 5.28 6.12 -21.58
C LEU A 32 4.14 6.74 -22.40
N ASN A 33 3.64 7.91 -22.01
CA ASN A 33 2.67 8.65 -22.80
C ASN A 33 3.19 9.04 -24.18
N GLY A 34 4.43 9.50 -24.28
CA GLY A 34 5.05 9.78 -25.57
C GLY A 34 5.20 8.55 -26.45
N HIS A 35 5.33 7.36 -25.85
CA HIS A 35 5.48 6.12 -26.62
C HIS A 35 4.16 5.48 -27.04
N TYR A 36 3.15 5.46 -26.15
CA TYR A 36 1.92 4.71 -26.37
C TYR A 36 0.71 5.57 -26.76
N TRP A 37 0.75 6.87 -26.45
CA TRP A 37 -0.39 7.76 -26.63
C TRP A 37 -0.09 9.01 -27.47
N ASP A 38 1.13 9.12 -28.00
CA ASP A 38 1.62 10.31 -28.72
C ASP A 38 1.30 11.61 -27.93
N SER A 39 1.61 11.60 -26.63
CA SER A 39 1.27 12.68 -25.70
C SER A 39 2.43 13.04 -24.78
N ASP A 40 2.63 14.33 -24.57
CA ASP A 40 3.63 14.89 -23.64
C ASP A 40 3.14 14.99 -22.18
N SER A 41 1.94 14.48 -21.88
CA SER A 41 1.37 14.55 -20.54
C SER A 41 2.19 13.79 -19.52
N ASP A 42 2.41 14.39 -18.35
CA ASP A 42 3.05 13.77 -17.19
C ASP A 42 2.03 13.30 -16.13
N ILE A 43 0.71 13.36 -16.44
CA ILE A 43 -0.39 13.05 -15.52
C ILE A 43 -1.49 12.17 -16.11
N LEU A 44 -1.63 12.06 -17.44
CA LEU A 44 -2.65 11.22 -18.07
C LEU A 44 -2.22 9.75 -18.07
N HIS A 45 -3.18 8.84 -18.17
CA HIS A 45 -3.03 7.39 -18.29
C HIS A 45 -2.24 6.75 -17.14
N CYS A 46 -2.06 7.44 -16.02
CA CYS A 46 -1.38 6.89 -14.86
C CYS A 46 -2.14 7.11 -13.56
N ARG A 47 -1.88 6.25 -12.59
CA ARG A 47 -2.51 6.32 -11.27
C ARG A 47 -1.62 5.72 -10.19
N GLN A 48 -1.48 6.44 -9.08
CA GLN A 48 -0.89 5.86 -7.87
C GLN A 48 -1.90 4.93 -7.22
N VAL A 49 -1.46 3.74 -6.86
CA VAL A 49 -2.25 2.69 -6.19
C VAL A 49 -1.52 2.20 -4.94
N GLY A 50 -1.90 1.06 -4.41
CA GLY A 50 -1.25 0.50 -3.24
C GLY A 50 -1.29 1.45 -2.05
N SER A 51 -0.21 1.50 -1.29
CA SER A 51 -0.11 2.34 -0.09
C SER A 51 -0.06 3.84 -0.41
N TYR A 52 0.48 4.24 -1.55
CA TYR A 52 0.48 5.63 -2.01
C TYR A 52 -0.93 6.07 -2.42
N GLY A 53 -1.63 5.29 -3.23
CA GLY A 53 -3.00 5.59 -3.64
C GLY A 53 -3.97 5.68 -2.46
N ARG A 54 -3.81 4.80 -1.45
CA ARG A 54 -4.60 4.82 -0.21
C ARG A 54 -4.11 5.85 0.82
N HIS A 55 -2.96 6.53 0.58
CA HIS A 55 -2.30 7.46 1.50
C HIS A 55 -1.92 6.83 2.85
N THR A 56 -1.55 5.55 2.84
CA THR A 56 -1.09 4.78 4.01
C THR A 56 0.42 4.51 4.00
N ALA A 57 1.15 4.99 2.99
CA ALA A 57 2.60 4.88 2.88
C ALA A 57 3.33 5.59 4.03
N ILE A 58 4.48 5.04 4.44
CA ILE A 58 5.42 5.63 5.41
C ILE A 58 6.83 5.69 4.85
N ASP A 59 7.66 6.55 5.43
CA ASP A 59 9.04 6.78 5.00
C ASP A 59 9.89 5.51 5.10
N GLY A 60 10.66 5.21 4.05
CA GLY A 60 11.63 4.11 4.01
C GLY A 60 11.06 2.69 4.02
N VAL A 61 9.73 2.53 3.99
CA VAL A 61 9.06 1.21 4.10
C VAL A 61 8.15 0.91 2.91
N SER A 62 7.67 1.94 2.22
CA SER A 62 6.71 1.80 1.14
C SER A 62 7.32 2.17 -0.21
N ASP A 63 7.12 1.29 -1.19
CA ASP A 63 7.44 1.55 -2.58
C ASP A 63 6.28 2.30 -3.26
N LEU A 64 6.56 3.00 -4.36
CA LEU A 64 5.51 3.61 -5.16
C LEU A 64 4.91 2.59 -6.12
N ASP A 65 3.69 2.18 -5.85
CA ASP A 65 2.90 1.38 -6.78
C ASP A 65 2.18 2.31 -7.76
N MET A 66 2.39 2.13 -9.07
CA MET A 66 1.70 2.89 -10.09
C MET A 66 1.12 2.00 -11.19
N LEU A 67 -0.09 2.32 -11.62
CA LEU A 67 -0.66 1.79 -12.85
C LEU A 67 -0.31 2.73 -14.00
N PHE A 68 -0.07 2.16 -15.17
CA PHE A 68 -0.03 2.89 -16.43
C PHE A 68 -0.96 2.23 -17.43
N GLU A 69 -1.96 2.98 -17.88
CA GLU A 69 -2.95 2.53 -18.85
C GLU A 69 -2.37 2.52 -20.25
N LEU A 70 -2.51 1.40 -20.92
CA LEU A 70 -2.10 1.19 -22.31
C LEU A 70 -3.32 1.17 -23.23
N PRO A 71 -3.16 1.57 -24.53
CA PRO A 71 -4.19 1.41 -25.53
C PRO A 71 -4.60 -0.06 -25.73
N TRP A 72 -5.84 -0.33 -25.99
CA TRP A 72 -6.35 -1.70 -26.27
C TRP A 72 -5.66 -2.38 -27.45
N SER A 73 -5.19 -1.65 -28.45
CA SER A 73 -4.39 -2.19 -29.56
C SER A 73 -3.09 -2.85 -29.07
N VAL A 74 -2.52 -2.38 -27.95
CA VAL A 74 -1.36 -3.03 -27.33
C VAL A 74 -1.77 -4.36 -26.68
N TYR A 75 -2.93 -4.42 -26.01
CA TYR A 75 -3.47 -5.68 -25.49
C TYR A 75 -3.64 -6.70 -26.61
N GLU A 76 -4.35 -6.34 -27.68
CA GLU A 76 -4.62 -7.21 -28.83
C GLU A 76 -3.32 -7.76 -29.42
N ARG A 77 -2.30 -6.90 -29.60
CA ARG A 77 -1.00 -7.29 -30.12
C ARG A 77 -0.31 -8.37 -29.26
N PHE A 78 -0.23 -8.20 -27.95
CA PHE A 78 0.44 -9.15 -27.07
C PHE A 78 -0.43 -10.36 -26.72
N ASN A 79 -1.74 -10.22 -26.72
CA ASN A 79 -2.65 -11.34 -26.53
C ASN A 79 -2.68 -12.31 -27.74
N ALA A 80 -2.31 -11.82 -28.91
CA ALA A 80 -2.17 -12.65 -30.12
C ALA A 80 -0.90 -13.52 -30.15
N TYR A 81 0.02 -13.37 -29.18
CA TYR A 81 1.21 -14.22 -29.10
C TYR A 81 0.81 -15.62 -28.66
N GLU A 82 1.33 -16.65 -29.33
CA GLU A 82 1.11 -18.05 -28.95
C GLU A 82 1.64 -18.38 -27.54
N SER A 83 2.71 -17.68 -27.11
CA SER A 83 3.31 -17.83 -25.78
C SER A 83 4.03 -16.55 -25.36
N ASN A 84 4.20 -16.37 -24.04
CA ASN A 84 5.01 -15.28 -23.45
C ASN A 84 4.56 -13.84 -23.79
N GLY A 85 3.31 -13.62 -24.21
CA GLY A 85 2.82 -12.29 -24.54
C GLY A 85 2.94 -11.30 -23.37
N GLN A 86 2.63 -11.74 -22.15
CA GLN A 86 2.74 -10.93 -20.94
C GLN A 86 4.20 -10.55 -20.64
N SER A 87 5.13 -11.50 -20.74
CA SER A 87 6.57 -11.25 -20.59
C SER A 87 7.11 -10.30 -21.66
N SER A 88 6.63 -10.46 -22.90
CA SER A 88 7.02 -9.60 -24.02
C SER A 88 6.55 -8.16 -23.81
N LEU A 89 5.31 -7.95 -23.29
CA LEU A 89 4.80 -6.64 -22.92
C LEU A 89 5.68 -5.98 -21.85
N LEU A 90 5.96 -6.68 -20.74
CA LEU A 90 6.82 -6.14 -19.69
C LEU A 90 8.23 -5.83 -20.20
N GLY A 91 8.76 -6.69 -21.09
CA GLY A 91 10.05 -6.51 -21.76
C GLY A 91 10.09 -5.26 -22.65
N GLU A 92 9.03 -5.00 -23.42
CA GLU A 92 8.91 -3.79 -24.24
C GLU A 92 8.90 -2.53 -23.37
N ILE A 93 8.09 -2.48 -22.33
CA ILE A 93 8.02 -1.34 -21.42
C ILE A 93 9.36 -1.10 -20.73
N LYS A 94 10.01 -2.16 -20.23
CA LYS A 94 11.35 -2.09 -19.67
C LYS A 94 12.34 -1.48 -20.67
N LYS A 95 12.31 -1.92 -21.92
CA LYS A 95 13.19 -1.39 -22.98
C LYS A 95 12.96 0.11 -23.20
N LYS A 96 11.71 0.55 -23.33
CA LYS A 96 11.37 1.97 -23.52
C LYS A 96 11.86 2.84 -22.37
N LEU A 97 11.69 2.35 -21.12
CA LEU A 97 12.22 3.04 -19.94
C LEU A 97 13.75 3.05 -19.92
N LYS A 98 14.42 1.95 -20.31
CA LYS A 98 15.89 1.87 -20.41
C LYS A 98 16.46 2.80 -21.49
N ASP A 99 15.81 2.92 -22.63
CA ASP A 99 16.22 3.86 -23.70
C ASP A 99 16.24 5.30 -23.18
N ARG A 100 15.29 5.66 -22.29
CA ARG A 100 15.21 6.99 -21.66
C ARG A 100 16.12 7.14 -20.44
N TYR A 101 16.31 6.06 -19.66
CA TYR A 101 17.06 6.03 -18.40
C TYR A 101 18.14 4.93 -18.42
N PRO A 102 19.19 5.06 -19.24
CA PRO A 102 20.15 3.96 -19.54
C PRO A 102 20.93 3.52 -18.30
N THR A 103 21.18 4.42 -17.34
CA THR A 103 21.95 4.12 -16.12
C THR A 103 21.09 3.63 -14.94
N THR A 104 19.75 3.71 -15.04
CA THR A 104 18.86 3.28 -13.96
C THR A 104 18.72 1.76 -13.96
N ASP A 105 18.72 1.13 -12.77
CA ASP A 105 18.41 -0.30 -12.66
C ASP A 105 16.90 -0.50 -12.87
N ILE A 106 16.55 -1.15 -14.00
CA ILE A 106 15.17 -1.46 -14.39
C ILE A 106 15.06 -2.95 -14.68
N THR A 107 14.17 -3.62 -13.96
CA THR A 107 13.88 -5.05 -14.13
C THR A 107 12.41 -5.26 -14.47
N ALA A 108 12.06 -6.40 -15.02
CA ALA A 108 10.67 -6.80 -15.28
C ALA A 108 10.49 -8.23 -14.79
N ASP A 109 9.51 -8.45 -13.94
CA ASP A 109 9.21 -9.75 -13.34
C ASP A 109 7.77 -9.82 -12.82
N GLY A 110 7.18 -10.99 -12.93
CA GLY A 110 5.82 -11.26 -12.43
C GLY A 110 4.78 -10.39 -13.12
N GLN A 111 4.42 -9.29 -12.50
CA GLN A 111 3.34 -8.39 -12.92
C GLN A 111 3.82 -6.94 -13.17
N VAL A 112 5.08 -6.66 -12.88
CA VAL A 112 5.58 -5.29 -12.76
C VAL A 112 6.87 -5.05 -13.52
N VAL A 113 7.06 -3.80 -13.91
CA VAL A 113 8.38 -3.25 -14.23
C VAL A 113 8.86 -2.46 -13.02
N VAL A 114 9.98 -2.86 -12.44
CA VAL A 114 10.56 -2.24 -11.25
C VAL A 114 11.66 -1.29 -11.65
N ILE A 115 11.53 -0.02 -11.28
CA ILE A 115 12.53 1.04 -11.47
C ILE A 115 13.14 1.34 -10.10
N LYS A 116 14.43 1.05 -9.92
CA LYS A 116 15.12 1.22 -8.64
C LYS A 116 15.89 2.52 -8.60
N TYR A 117 15.57 3.34 -7.63
CA TYR A 117 16.31 4.55 -7.26
C TYR A 117 17.09 4.30 -5.96
N ALA A 118 18.01 5.18 -5.60
CA ALA A 118 18.88 5.00 -4.44
C ALA A 118 18.14 4.89 -3.09
N LYS A 119 16.94 5.50 -2.97
CA LYS A 119 16.19 5.57 -1.71
C LYS A 119 14.77 5.00 -1.76
N TYR A 120 14.29 4.63 -2.92
CA TYR A 120 12.94 4.08 -3.15
C TYR A 120 12.92 3.33 -4.48
N ARG A 121 11.86 2.61 -4.72
CA ARG A 121 11.58 2.00 -6.02
C ARG A 121 10.17 2.35 -6.49
N VAL A 122 9.97 2.26 -7.79
CA VAL A 122 8.68 2.37 -8.43
C VAL A 122 8.34 1.01 -9.01
N GLU A 123 7.16 0.50 -8.65
CA GLU A 123 6.58 -0.71 -9.22
C GLU A 123 5.48 -0.30 -10.20
N LEU A 124 5.80 -0.41 -11.48
CA LEU A 124 4.91 -0.04 -12.57
C LEU A 124 4.15 -1.28 -13.06
N VAL A 125 2.84 -1.29 -12.92
CA VAL A 125 1.94 -2.28 -13.50
C VAL A 125 1.30 -1.70 -14.77
N PRO A 126 1.59 -2.23 -15.95
CA PRO A 126 0.85 -1.85 -17.16
C PRO A 126 -0.57 -2.44 -17.10
N VAL A 127 -1.55 -1.65 -17.46
CA VAL A 127 -2.95 -2.06 -17.36
C VAL A 127 -3.77 -1.67 -18.59
N PHE A 128 -4.90 -2.34 -18.77
CA PHE A 128 -5.93 -2.04 -19.75
C PHE A 128 -7.25 -1.83 -19.03
N THR A 129 -7.93 -0.73 -19.30
CA THR A 129 -9.17 -0.37 -18.59
C THR A 129 -10.38 -1.06 -19.23
N ASN A 130 -11.11 -1.84 -18.42
CA ASN A 130 -12.38 -2.45 -18.81
C ASN A 130 -13.53 -1.43 -18.83
N ALA A 131 -14.58 -1.73 -19.54
CA ALA A 131 -15.79 -0.90 -19.61
C ALA A 131 -16.46 -0.66 -18.23
N ASN A 132 -16.28 -1.59 -17.28
CA ASN A 132 -16.79 -1.46 -15.91
C ASN A 132 -15.83 -0.69 -14.96
N GLY A 133 -14.71 -0.18 -15.48
CA GLY A 133 -13.72 0.58 -14.71
C GLY A 133 -12.71 -0.26 -13.90
N THR A 134 -12.75 -1.59 -14.02
CA THR A 134 -11.69 -2.47 -13.52
C THR A 134 -10.51 -2.50 -14.50
N TYR A 135 -9.39 -3.06 -14.07
CA TYR A 135 -8.20 -3.15 -14.90
C TYR A 135 -7.82 -4.59 -15.19
N ILE A 136 -7.33 -4.84 -16.42
CA ILE A 136 -6.62 -6.08 -16.79
C ILE A 136 -5.12 -5.79 -16.75
N TYR A 137 -4.33 -6.72 -16.20
CA TYR A 137 -2.88 -6.60 -16.12
C TYR A 137 -2.17 -7.93 -16.43
N PRO A 138 -0.91 -7.89 -16.89
CA PRO A 138 -0.15 -9.11 -17.21
C PRO A 138 0.34 -9.80 -15.93
N ASN A 139 0.33 -11.12 -15.95
CA ASN A 139 1.03 -11.97 -14.99
C ASN A 139 1.90 -12.98 -15.76
N THR A 140 3.21 -12.96 -15.56
CA THR A 140 4.14 -13.81 -16.28
C THR A 140 4.34 -15.18 -15.62
N ASN A 141 3.80 -15.39 -14.43
CA ASN A 141 3.92 -16.66 -13.71
C ASN A 141 3.11 -17.77 -14.41
N SER A 142 3.57 -19.01 -14.23
CA SER A 142 2.87 -20.22 -14.72
C SER A 142 2.53 -20.20 -16.22
N GLY A 143 3.44 -19.68 -17.05
CA GLY A 143 3.26 -19.62 -18.51
C GLY A 143 2.57 -18.36 -19.03
N GLY A 144 2.18 -17.46 -18.14
CA GLY A 144 1.55 -16.19 -18.49
C GLY A 144 0.02 -16.24 -18.46
N SER A 145 -0.58 -15.16 -17.96
CA SER A 145 -2.04 -14.96 -17.94
C SER A 145 -2.38 -13.47 -17.87
N TRP A 146 -3.60 -13.14 -18.20
CA TRP A 146 -4.18 -11.82 -17.91
C TRP A 146 -5.04 -11.93 -16.66
N GLN A 147 -4.82 -11.02 -15.71
CA GLN A 147 -5.57 -10.98 -14.46
C GLN A 147 -6.29 -9.65 -14.35
N SER A 148 -7.27 -9.54 -13.45
CA SER A 148 -8.01 -8.29 -13.22
C SER A 148 -7.87 -7.82 -11.78
N CYS A 149 -7.97 -6.49 -11.57
CA CYS A 149 -7.95 -5.86 -10.26
C CYS A 149 -8.83 -4.61 -10.24
N ASP A 150 -9.21 -4.18 -9.03
CA ASP A 150 -9.99 -2.95 -8.80
C ASP A 150 -9.41 -2.11 -7.66
N PRO A 151 -8.21 -1.55 -7.82
CA PRO A 151 -7.60 -0.72 -6.78
C PRO A 151 -8.33 0.61 -6.56
N ILE A 152 -9.19 1.04 -7.48
CA ILE A 152 -9.96 2.27 -7.35
C ILE A 152 -11.07 2.10 -6.31
N SER A 153 -11.77 0.97 -6.33
CA SER A 153 -12.78 0.66 -5.31
C SER A 153 -12.15 0.54 -3.92
N GLU A 154 -10.92 0.00 -3.81
CA GLU A 154 -10.18 -0.03 -2.56
C GLU A 154 -9.86 1.39 -2.04
N ILE A 155 -9.31 2.25 -2.90
CA ILE A 155 -8.99 3.63 -2.55
C ILE A 155 -10.26 4.38 -2.11
N ARG A 156 -11.37 4.20 -2.82
CA ARG A 156 -12.67 4.80 -2.47
C ARG A 156 -13.18 4.32 -1.12
N ALA A 157 -13.15 3.01 -0.87
CA ALA A 157 -13.60 2.44 0.40
C ALA A 157 -12.77 2.94 1.58
N VAL A 158 -11.43 2.94 1.44
CA VAL A 158 -10.53 3.46 2.47
C VAL A 158 -10.74 4.97 2.71
N ASN A 159 -10.92 5.76 1.65
CA ASN A 159 -11.20 7.19 1.78
C ASN A 159 -12.51 7.44 2.53
N LYS A 160 -13.59 6.77 2.12
CA LYS A 160 -14.91 6.91 2.72
C LYS A 160 -14.85 6.61 4.23
N LEU A 161 -14.39 5.43 4.61
CA LEU A 161 -14.31 5.06 6.04
C LEU A 161 -13.36 5.98 6.81
N ASN A 162 -12.24 6.39 6.22
CA ASN A 162 -11.33 7.34 6.87
C ASN A 162 -12.01 8.68 7.18
N ASP A 163 -12.89 9.15 6.30
CA ASP A 163 -13.64 10.39 6.49
C ASP A 163 -14.69 10.23 7.59
N GLU A 164 -15.39 9.12 7.62
CA GLU A 164 -16.37 8.77 8.66
C GLU A 164 -15.73 8.60 10.03
N LYS A 165 -14.49 8.11 10.11
CA LYS A 165 -13.73 7.81 11.34
C LYS A 165 -12.74 8.94 11.72
N ASN A 166 -13.07 10.19 11.52
CA ASN A 166 -12.27 11.36 11.88
C ASN A 166 -10.79 11.26 11.43
N LYS A 167 -10.55 10.73 10.22
CA LYS A 167 -9.21 10.56 9.63
C LYS A 167 -8.29 9.61 10.40
N CYS A 168 -8.81 8.77 11.31
CA CYS A 168 -7.97 7.88 12.11
C CYS A 168 -7.54 6.59 11.37
N LEU A 169 -8.31 6.12 10.36
CA LEU A 169 -7.98 4.89 9.64
C LEU A 169 -6.59 4.94 9.00
N LYS A 170 -6.32 5.92 8.17
CA LYS A 170 -5.02 6.05 7.49
C LYS A 170 -3.86 6.26 8.47
N ARG A 171 -4.14 6.92 9.61
CA ARG A 171 -3.15 7.09 10.67
C ARG A 171 -2.86 5.77 11.38
N LEU A 172 -3.89 4.97 11.65
CA LEU A 172 -3.73 3.61 12.21
C LEU A 172 -2.93 2.72 11.27
N CYS A 173 -3.24 2.72 9.96
CA CYS A 173 -2.47 1.97 8.95
C CYS A 173 -0.98 2.34 8.99
N LYS A 174 -0.66 3.64 9.05
CA LYS A 174 0.74 4.12 9.13
C LYS A 174 1.44 3.68 10.40
N MET A 175 0.78 3.79 11.56
CA MET A 175 1.33 3.33 12.84
C MET A 175 1.55 1.81 12.84
N THR A 176 0.61 1.04 12.28
CA THR A 176 0.75 -0.42 12.18
C THR A 176 1.88 -0.84 11.23
N ARG A 177 2.12 -0.10 10.13
CA ARG A 177 3.28 -0.33 9.25
C ARG A 177 4.60 -0.07 9.98
N ALA A 178 4.68 0.98 10.78
CA ALA A 178 5.85 1.26 11.60
C ALA A 178 6.08 0.14 12.63
N TRP A 179 5.04 -0.28 13.35
CA TRP A 179 5.09 -1.42 14.27
C TRP A 179 5.55 -2.71 13.57
N LYS A 180 4.97 -3.01 12.41
CA LYS A 180 5.37 -4.17 11.60
C LYS A 180 6.85 -4.14 11.27
N ASN A 181 7.36 -3.00 10.83
CA ASN A 181 8.76 -2.83 10.42
C ASN A 181 9.71 -2.92 11.63
N GLU A 182 9.42 -2.18 12.70
CA GLU A 182 10.25 -2.15 13.93
C GLU A 182 10.36 -3.52 14.59
N HIS A 183 9.28 -4.28 14.61
CA HIS A 183 9.24 -5.58 15.30
C HIS A 183 9.40 -6.79 14.38
N GLY A 184 9.71 -6.60 13.09
CA GLY A 184 9.89 -7.69 12.14
C GLY A 184 8.63 -8.58 12.02
N VAL A 185 7.44 -7.99 11.90
CA VAL A 185 6.18 -8.74 11.82
C VAL A 185 5.90 -9.17 10.38
N SER A 186 5.63 -10.45 10.17
CA SER A 186 5.25 -10.97 8.86
C SER A 186 3.80 -10.60 8.52
N MET A 187 3.63 -9.42 7.91
CA MET A 187 2.37 -8.93 7.35
C MET A 187 2.67 -8.12 6.09
N SER A 188 1.89 -8.31 5.02
CA SER A 188 1.95 -7.40 3.87
C SER A 188 1.33 -6.05 4.21
N GLY A 189 1.73 -5.00 3.49
CA GLY A 189 1.09 -3.69 3.63
C GLY A 189 -0.40 -3.72 3.26
N TYR A 190 -0.78 -4.58 2.32
CA TYR A 190 -2.17 -4.78 1.92
C TYR A 190 -3.00 -5.42 3.03
N LEU A 191 -2.45 -6.43 3.72
CA LEU A 191 -3.09 -7.05 4.87
C LEU A 191 -3.27 -6.06 6.02
N ILE A 192 -2.28 -5.21 6.29
CA ILE A 192 -2.38 -4.16 7.32
C ILE A 192 -3.53 -3.21 7.03
N ASP A 193 -3.63 -2.68 5.80
CA ASP A 193 -4.69 -1.75 5.44
C ASP A 193 -6.07 -2.42 5.55
N THR A 194 -6.18 -3.68 5.12
CA THR A 194 -7.40 -4.49 5.21
C THR A 194 -7.83 -4.70 6.67
N LEU A 195 -6.91 -5.09 7.56
CA LEU A 195 -7.25 -5.36 8.96
C LEU A 195 -7.57 -4.08 9.74
N CYS A 196 -6.87 -2.97 9.46
CA CYS A 196 -7.20 -1.67 10.04
C CYS A 196 -8.60 -1.21 9.59
N TYR A 197 -8.93 -1.41 8.30
CA TYR A 197 -10.25 -1.11 7.77
C TYR A 197 -11.34 -1.96 8.47
N ASN A 198 -11.16 -3.27 8.51
CA ASN A 198 -12.12 -4.20 9.11
C ASN A 198 -12.38 -3.88 10.59
N PHE A 199 -11.32 -3.59 11.34
CA PHE A 199 -11.42 -3.17 12.74
C PHE A 199 -12.29 -1.92 12.89
N LEU A 200 -11.96 -0.84 12.20
CA LEU A 200 -12.70 0.41 12.34
C LEU A 200 -14.11 0.35 11.75
N ASN A 201 -14.34 -0.49 10.75
CA ASN A 201 -15.66 -0.71 10.18
C ASN A 201 -16.57 -1.56 11.10
N SER A 202 -15.98 -2.32 12.03
CA SER A 202 -16.74 -3.18 12.96
C SER A 202 -17.16 -2.49 14.26
N THR A 203 -16.74 -1.24 14.52
CA THR A 203 -17.05 -0.50 15.75
C THR A 203 -17.28 0.97 15.49
N ASN A 204 -18.07 1.62 16.36
CA ASN A 204 -18.28 3.06 16.39
C ASN A 204 -17.50 3.76 17.52
N ASP A 205 -16.78 3.00 18.36
CA ASP A 205 -16.10 3.53 19.56
C ASP A 205 -15.01 4.56 19.22
N HIS A 206 -14.52 4.53 17.99
CA HIS A 206 -13.43 5.39 17.52
C HIS A 206 -13.84 6.44 16.49
N ASP A 207 -15.14 6.67 16.25
CA ASP A 207 -15.64 7.62 15.24
C ASP A 207 -15.14 9.05 15.44
N LYS A 208 -14.91 9.42 16.69
CA LYS A 208 -14.39 10.74 17.09
C LYS A 208 -12.96 10.69 17.60
N ALA A 209 -12.19 9.64 17.24
CA ALA A 209 -10.83 9.47 17.74
C ALA A 209 -9.93 10.66 17.39
N THR A 210 -9.21 11.16 18.38
CA THR A 210 -8.22 12.23 18.29
C THR A 210 -6.87 11.74 18.83
N TYR A 211 -5.81 12.51 18.67
CA TYR A 211 -4.50 12.11 19.22
C TYR A 211 -4.50 11.84 20.73
N SER A 212 -5.41 12.46 21.50
CA SER A 212 -5.57 12.19 22.93
C SER A 212 -6.13 10.79 23.23
N THR A 213 -6.92 10.22 22.32
CA THR A 213 -7.57 8.91 22.47
C THR A 213 -6.86 7.81 21.70
N TYR A 214 -5.80 8.10 20.94
CA TYR A 214 -5.10 7.09 20.12
C TYR A 214 -4.46 5.96 20.94
N LYS A 215 -4.14 6.19 22.21
CA LYS A 215 -3.70 5.14 23.12
C LYS A 215 -4.76 4.03 23.24
N THR A 216 -6.02 4.38 23.37
CA THR A 216 -7.15 3.42 23.41
C THR A 216 -7.36 2.78 22.03
N LEU A 217 -7.41 3.58 20.97
CA LEU A 217 -7.51 3.09 19.59
C LEU A 217 -6.46 2.00 19.27
N VAL A 218 -5.20 2.27 19.58
CA VAL A 218 -4.08 1.35 19.29
C VAL A 218 -4.17 0.07 20.15
N LYS A 219 -4.51 0.20 21.44
CA LYS A 219 -4.73 -0.97 22.32
C LYS A 219 -5.87 -1.83 21.79
N ASP A 220 -7.00 -1.24 21.42
CA ASP A 220 -8.19 -1.96 20.95
C ASP A 220 -7.93 -2.61 19.58
N PHE A 221 -7.16 -1.97 18.71
CA PHE A 221 -6.70 -2.59 17.47
C PHE A 221 -5.81 -3.83 17.73
N PHE A 222 -4.88 -3.78 18.67
CA PHE A 222 -4.09 -4.97 19.02
C PHE A 222 -4.95 -6.06 19.68
N SER A 223 -5.95 -5.68 20.47
CA SER A 223 -6.96 -6.63 21.00
C SER A 223 -7.72 -7.32 19.86
N TYR A 224 -8.16 -6.55 18.86
CA TYR A 224 -8.78 -7.08 17.64
C TYR A 224 -7.84 -8.04 16.90
N LEU A 225 -6.58 -7.70 16.68
CA LEU A 225 -5.63 -8.61 16.01
C LEU A 225 -5.44 -9.92 16.78
N VAL A 226 -5.44 -9.87 18.11
CA VAL A 226 -5.31 -11.06 18.99
C VAL A 226 -6.56 -11.92 18.96
N SER A 227 -7.75 -11.33 18.78
CA SER A 227 -9.03 -12.06 18.71
C SER A 227 -9.27 -12.78 17.39
N LEU A 228 -8.54 -12.43 16.33
CA LEU A 228 -8.64 -13.11 15.04
C LEU A 228 -8.22 -14.59 15.16
N SER A 229 -8.88 -15.48 14.41
CA SER A 229 -8.51 -16.89 14.41
C SER A 229 -7.08 -17.10 13.90
N THR A 230 -6.31 -17.90 14.61
CA THR A 230 -4.94 -18.26 14.20
C THR A 230 -4.91 -19.12 12.94
N THR A 231 -6.01 -19.79 12.63
CA THR A 231 -6.18 -20.63 11.43
C THR A 231 -6.78 -19.89 10.24
N GLN A 232 -7.14 -18.59 10.40
CA GLN A 232 -7.61 -17.79 9.29
C GLN A 232 -6.42 -17.39 8.39
N GLU A 233 -6.50 -17.75 7.11
CA GLU A 233 -5.42 -17.55 6.14
C GLU A 233 -5.68 -16.38 5.17
N SER A 234 -6.90 -15.85 5.13
CA SER A 234 -7.20 -14.72 4.23
C SER A 234 -8.33 -13.83 4.72
N TRP A 235 -8.39 -12.63 4.17
CA TRP A 235 -9.45 -11.63 4.37
C TRP A 235 -9.87 -11.06 3.02
N LYS A 236 -11.00 -10.35 2.98
CA LYS A 236 -11.45 -9.61 1.80
C LYS A 236 -11.01 -8.16 1.89
N ALA A 237 -10.38 -7.67 0.82
CA ALA A 237 -9.99 -6.28 0.70
C ALA A 237 -11.21 -5.35 0.66
N PRO A 238 -11.13 -4.17 1.27
CA PRO A 238 -12.20 -3.18 1.21
C PRO A 238 -12.45 -2.72 -0.23
N GLY A 239 -13.70 -2.66 -0.63
CA GLY A 239 -14.14 -2.17 -1.93
C GLY A 239 -14.00 -3.15 -3.08
N SER A 240 -12.83 -3.72 -3.34
CA SER A 240 -12.60 -4.69 -4.42
C SER A 240 -13.13 -6.09 -4.09
N GLY A 241 -13.13 -6.47 -2.81
CA GLY A 241 -13.44 -7.84 -2.39
C GLY A 241 -12.35 -8.86 -2.74
N GLU A 242 -11.19 -8.41 -3.21
CA GLU A 242 -10.05 -9.29 -3.50
C GLU A 242 -9.58 -10.06 -2.27
N THR A 243 -9.05 -11.26 -2.50
CA THR A 243 -8.54 -12.08 -1.42
C THR A 243 -7.14 -11.65 -1.01
N VAL A 244 -6.99 -11.19 0.23
CA VAL A 244 -5.72 -10.79 0.84
C VAL A 244 -5.21 -11.91 1.71
N GLN A 245 -4.11 -12.54 1.29
CA GLN A 245 -3.52 -13.68 1.98
C GLN A 245 -2.74 -13.26 3.22
N LYS A 246 -2.74 -14.13 4.23
CA LYS A 246 -1.86 -14.04 5.39
C LYS A 246 -0.43 -14.36 4.96
N SER A 247 0.49 -13.44 5.23
CA SER A 247 1.90 -13.62 4.86
C SER A 247 2.77 -14.18 5.99
N GLY A 248 2.16 -14.54 7.13
CA GLY A 248 2.84 -15.12 8.28
C GLY A 248 2.08 -14.95 9.58
N ASN A 249 2.62 -15.48 10.67
CA ASN A 249 1.96 -15.44 11.98
C ASN A 249 2.28 -14.16 12.74
N PHE A 250 1.36 -13.22 12.74
CA PHE A 250 1.47 -11.94 13.48
C PHE A 250 0.99 -12.02 14.94
N HIS A 251 0.23 -13.04 15.33
CA HIS A 251 -0.41 -13.14 16.66
C HIS A 251 0.55 -13.02 17.85
N PRO A 252 1.73 -13.70 17.89
CA PRO A 252 2.63 -13.57 19.03
C PRO A 252 3.14 -12.13 19.22
N LYS A 253 3.37 -11.42 18.11
CA LYS A 253 3.82 -10.02 18.15
C LYS A 253 2.67 -9.09 18.55
N ALA A 254 1.45 -9.34 18.06
CA ALA A 254 0.24 -8.59 18.46
C ALA A 254 -0.08 -8.78 19.96
N LYS A 255 0.03 -10.00 20.51
CA LYS A 255 -0.12 -10.25 21.95
C LYS A 255 0.89 -9.45 22.79
N ARG A 256 2.14 -9.40 22.36
CA ARG A 256 3.18 -8.62 23.06
C ARG A 256 2.90 -7.12 22.99
N ALA A 257 2.44 -6.62 21.82
CA ALA A 257 2.06 -5.22 21.68
C ALA A 257 0.85 -4.87 22.55
N LEU A 258 -0.18 -5.72 22.59
CA LEU A 258 -1.34 -5.55 23.47
C LEU A 258 -0.95 -5.45 24.94
N LEU A 259 -0.09 -6.35 25.42
CA LEU A 259 0.42 -6.32 26.79
C LEU A 259 1.11 -4.98 27.10
N ARG A 260 2.00 -4.53 26.22
CA ARG A 260 2.69 -3.25 26.37
C ARG A 260 1.74 -2.05 26.39
N CYS A 261 0.69 -2.06 25.53
CA CYS A 261 -0.34 -1.04 25.55
C CYS A 261 -1.08 -0.99 26.87
N THR A 262 -1.49 -2.16 27.41
CA THR A 262 -2.17 -2.26 28.70
C THR A 262 -1.30 -1.73 29.83
N GLU A 263 -0.07 -2.22 29.93
CA GLU A 263 0.90 -1.73 30.92
C GLU A 263 1.15 -0.21 30.82
N ALA A 264 1.19 0.34 29.60
CA ALA A 264 1.39 1.78 29.39
C ALA A 264 0.16 2.61 29.82
N LEU A 265 -1.05 2.05 29.72
CA LEU A 265 -2.29 2.71 30.16
C LEU A 265 -2.43 2.70 31.70
N ASP A 266 -1.94 1.66 32.37
CA ASP A 266 -2.00 1.52 33.83
C ASP A 266 -0.99 2.42 34.56
N LEU A 267 0.00 2.96 33.85
CA LEU A 267 0.98 3.85 34.42
C LEU A 267 0.42 5.26 34.69
N THR A 268 0.46 5.71 35.95
CA THR A 268 0.11 7.08 36.36
C THR A 268 1.21 8.09 36.04
N ASP A 269 2.48 7.65 36.04
CA ASP A 269 3.62 8.48 35.65
C ASP A 269 3.66 8.65 34.13
N GLU A 270 3.37 9.86 33.66
CA GLU A 270 3.30 10.18 32.23
C GLU A 270 4.63 9.96 31.49
N LYS A 271 5.79 10.13 32.13
CA LYS A 271 7.10 9.92 31.51
C LYS A 271 7.34 8.42 31.30
N LYS A 272 7.03 7.60 32.31
CA LYS A 272 7.12 6.14 32.22
C LYS A 272 6.14 5.60 31.19
N ALA A 273 4.89 6.08 31.17
CA ALA A 273 3.89 5.74 30.18
C ALA A 273 4.37 6.06 28.76
N ALA A 274 4.92 7.26 28.51
CA ALA A 274 5.45 7.66 27.23
C ALA A 274 6.63 6.78 26.76
N LYS A 275 7.53 6.42 27.70
CA LYS A 275 8.64 5.47 27.41
C LYS A 275 8.09 4.10 27.01
N LYS A 276 7.04 3.63 27.68
CA LYS A 276 6.40 2.34 27.37
C LYS A 276 5.72 2.36 26.00
N TRP A 277 5.01 3.44 25.66
CA TRP A 277 4.39 3.64 24.34
C TRP A 277 5.41 3.61 23.19
N LYS A 278 6.63 4.13 23.41
CA LYS A 278 7.70 4.05 22.40
C LYS A 278 8.19 2.63 22.12
N SER A 279 7.85 1.68 22.98
CA SER A 279 8.22 0.26 22.82
C SER A 279 7.10 -0.59 22.18
N VAL A 280 5.91 -0.01 21.96
CA VAL A 280 4.81 -0.63 21.23
C VAL A 280 5.05 -0.57 19.74
#